data_80aef56344499eb481a51e109c9a9a53
#
_entry.id   80aef56344499eb481a51e109c9a9a53
#
_cell.length_a   1.000
_cell.length_b   1.000
_cell.length_c   1.000
_cell.angle_alpha   90.00
_cell.angle_beta   90.00
_cell.angle_gamma   90.00
#
_symmetry.space_group_name_H-M   'P 1'
#
loop_
_entity.id
_entity.type
_entity.pdbx_description
1 polymer ?
#
loop_
_entity_poly.entity_id
_entity_poly.type
_entity_poly.pdbx_seq_one_letter_code
_entity_poly.pdbx_strand_id
1 'polypeptide(L)'
;MSRGLGDVYKRQIYFSTQKNYRRREEHGSAKWGNARAVNKKYRQSPASANKLMTQNVCIGLNAKKHRRNLNTLVCGGSGAGKTRFYCKPNLMQCNTSFVILDPKGEILRDTGRLLEKKGYEVRVLDLISMEKSHCYNPFVYLQSDNDVQKLVTNLFKSTTPKGSQSNDPFWDTAASMLLLALVFYLHYEAPPEEQNFAMVMEMLRAASIEDEEDTRPSP
;
A
#
# COMPACT_ATOMS: atom_id res chain seq x y z
N MET A 1 -31.91 -36.52 45.77
CA MET A 1 -31.28 -35.23 45.31
C MET A 1 -30.56 -35.34 43.96
N SER A 2 -30.97 -36.19 43.02
CA SER A 2 -30.26 -36.36 41.73
C SER A 2 -31.06 -35.96 40.47
N ARG A 3 -32.25 -35.43 40.61
CA ARG A 3 -33.07 -35.05 39.44
C ARG A 3 -32.66 -33.74 38.77
N GLY A 4 -31.99 -32.83 39.45
CA GLY A 4 -31.62 -31.55 38.87
C GLY A 4 -30.40 -31.57 37.94
N LEU A 5 -29.40 -32.42 38.20
CA LEU A 5 -28.19 -32.51 37.34
C LEU A 5 -28.52 -33.14 35.97
N GLY A 6 -29.38 -34.17 35.96
CA GLY A 6 -29.78 -34.82 34.70
C GLY A 6 -30.51 -33.88 33.75
N ASP A 7 -31.33 -32.96 34.27
CA ASP A 7 -32.05 -31.99 33.43
C ASP A 7 -31.15 -30.85 32.91
N VAL A 8 -30.15 -30.49 33.68
CA VAL A 8 -29.10 -29.53 33.21
C VAL A 8 -28.29 -30.13 32.08
N TYR A 9 -27.82 -31.39 32.23
CA TYR A 9 -27.10 -32.09 31.16
C TYR A 9 -27.95 -32.32 29.90
N LYS A 10 -29.22 -32.71 30.06
CA LYS A 10 -30.16 -32.85 28.92
C LYS A 10 -30.36 -31.53 28.19
N ARG A 11 -30.55 -30.40 28.91
CA ARG A 11 -30.63 -29.07 28.32
C ARG A 11 -29.34 -28.68 27.61
N GLN A 12 -28.20 -28.93 28.22
CA GLN A 12 -26.90 -28.60 27.64
C GLN A 12 -26.62 -29.41 26.37
N ILE A 13 -26.93 -30.71 26.38
CA ILE A 13 -26.86 -31.57 25.18
C ILE A 13 -27.87 -31.10 24.12
N TYR A 14 -29.10 -30.78 24.51
CA TYR A 14 -30.13 -30.28 23.60
C TYR A 14 -29.67 -28.98 22.91
N PHE A 15 -29.14 -28.02 23.63
CA PHE A 15 -28.64 -26.77 23.06
C PHE A 15 -27.34 -26.93 22.27
N SER A 16 -26.46 -27.84 22.66
CA SER A 16 -25.23 -28.13 21.92
C SER A 16 -25.47 -28.95 20.65
N THR A 17 -26.50 -29.78 20.62
CA THR A 17 -26.89 -30.59 19.45
C THR A 17 -27.95 -29.91 18.58
N GLN A 18 -28.55 -28.82 19.03
CA GLN A 18 -29.38 -27.95 18.19
C GLN A 18 -28.46 -27.27 17.15
N LYS A 19 -28.09 -28.02 16.14
CA LYS A 19 -27.58 -27.43 14.92
C LYS A 19 -28.72 -26.59 14.35
N ASN A 20 -28.50 -25.26 14.25
CA ASN A 20 -29.44 -24.37 13.58
C ASN A 20 -29.49 -24.71 12.09
N TYR A 21 -30.10 -25.87 11.78
CA TYR A 21 -30.42 -26.22 10.40
C TYR A 21 -31.52 -25.28 9.91
N ARG A 22 -31.11 -24.29 9.12
CA ARG A 22 -32.06 -23.48 8.38
C ARG A 22 -32.49 -24.28 7.17
N ARG A 23 -33.66 -24.89 7.24
CA ARG A 23 -34.24 -25.61 6.08
C ARG A 23 -34.19 -24.71 4.85
N ARG A 24 -33.66 -25.22 3.73
CA ARG A 24 -33.51 -24.54 2.44
C ARG A 24 -32.35 -23.51 2.37
N GLU A 25 -31.47 -23.45 3.35
CA GLU A 25 -30.27 -22.58 3.35
C GLU A 25 -28.99 -23.42 3.51
N GLU A 26 -28.98 -24.63 2.95
CA GLU A 26 -27.88 -25.61 3.05
C GLU A 26 -26.56 -25.12 2.45
N HIS A 27 -26.64 -24.21 1.46
CA HIS A 27 -25.48 -23.59 0.80
C HIS A 27 -25.17 -22.17 1.31
N GLY A 28 -25.82 -21.73 2.37
CA GLY A 28 -25.62 -20.42 2.99
C GLY A 28 -26.88 -19.58 3.08
N SER A 29 -26.95 -18.76 4.11
CA SER A 29 -28.10 -17.87 4.39
C SER A 29 -27.95 -16.47 3.80
N ALA A 30 -26.98 -16.25 2.91
CA ALA A 30 -26.72 -14.95 2.32
C ALA A 30 -27.88 -14.53 1.39
N LYS A 31 -28.42 -13.35 1.64
CA LYS A 31 -29.50 -12.74 0.83
C LYS A 31 -29.10 -11.30 0.48
N TRP A 32 -29.63 -10.78 -0.61
CA TRP A 32 -29.51 -9.38 -0.94
C TRP A 32 -30.03 -8.50 0.19
N GLY A 33 -29.17 -7.60 0.67
CA GLY A 33 -29.54 -6.68 1.75
C GLY A 33 -30.35 -5.49 1.24
N ASN A 34 -31.17 -4.92 2.12
CA ASN A 34 -31.82 -3.65 1.85
C ASN A 34 -30.86 -2.50 2.22
N ALA A 35 -30.72 -1.49 1.34
CA ALA A 35 -29.85 -0.33 1.55
C ALA A 35 -30.11 0.40 2.90
N ARG A 36 -31.37 0.52 3.30
CA ARG A 36 -31.76 1.14 4.59
C ARG A 36 -31.23 0.34 5.79
N ALA A 37 -31.33 -0.98 5.75
CA ALA A 37 -30.83 -1.85 6.82
C ALA A 37 -29.29 -1.83 6.91
N VAL A 38 -28.60 -1.82 5.77
CA VAL A 38 -27.14 -1.70 5.71
C VAL A 38 -26.68 -0.36 6.27
N ASN A 39 -27.28 0.75 5.85
CA ASN A 39 -26.96 2.07 6.34
C ASN A 39 -27.24 2.22 7.84
N LYS A 40 -28.38 1.71 8.32
CA LYS A 40 -28.70 1.73 9.76
C LYS A 40 -27.60 1.05 10.60
N LYS A 41 -27.00 -0.01 10.07
CA LYS A 41 -25.98 -0.81 10.76
C LYS A 41 -24.57 -0.23 10.64
N TYR A 42 -24.19 0.32 9.49
CA TYR A 42 -22.80 0.62 9.18
C TYR A 42 -22.51 2.10 8.92
N ARG A 43 -23.50 2.91 8.63
CA ARG A 43 -23.30 4.35 8.44
C ARG A 43 -22.96 5.03 9.77
N GLN A 44 -22.09 6.04 9.70
CA GLN A 44 -21.68 6.86 10.84
C GLN A 44 -22.05 8.32 10.61
N SER A 45 -22.20 9.06 11.70
CA SER A 45 -22.30 10.53 11.68
C SER A 45 -20.92 11.13 12.02
N PRO A 46 -20.51 12.24 11.38
CA PRO A 46 -21.18 12.98 10.30
C PRO A 46 -21.16 12.24 8.95
N ALA A 47 -21.83 12.76 7.93
CA ALA A 47 -21.87 12.13 6.59
C ALA A 47 -20.49 11.95 5.98
N SER A 48 -19.54 12.88 6.20
CA SER A 48 -18.16 12.81 5.76
C SER A 48 -17.35 11.67 6.41
N ALA A 49 -17.79 11.11 7.54
CA ALA A 49 -17.13 9.99 8.19
C ALA A 49 -17.43 8.62 7.53
N ASN A 50 -17.84 8.61 6.28
CA ASN A 50 -18.25 7.40 5.58
C ASN A 50 -17.53 7.25 4.24
N LYS A 51 -17.31 6.00 3.82
CA LYS A 51 -16.93 5.61 2.49
C LYS A 51 -18.19 5.34 1.66
N LEU A 52 -18.30 5.93 0.50
CA LEU A 52 -19.40 5.72 -0.43
C LEU A 52 -19.22 4.38 -1.14
N MET A 53 -20.16 3.48 -0.97
CA MET A 53 -20.15 2.18 -1.68
C MET A 53 -20.98 2.25 -2.95
N THR A 54 -22.14 2.89 -2.88
CA THR A 54 -23.04 3.19 -4.00
C THR A 54 -23.73 4.54 -3.73
N GLN A 55 -24.55 5.00 -4.66
CA GLN A 55 -25.36 6.19 -4.47
C GLN A 55 -26.20 6.16 -3.18
N ASN A 56 -26.63 4.96 -2.75
CA ASN A 56 -27.57 4.79 -1.64
C ASN A 56 -26.96 4.06 -0.43
N VAL A 57 -25.71 3.61 -0.49
CA VAL A 57 -25.08 2.82 0.57
C VAL A 57 -23.74 3.41 0.94
N CYS A 58 -23.57 3.66 2.25
CA CYS A 58 -22.34 4.16 2.84
C CYS A 58 -21.89 3.26 4.01
N ILE A 59 -20.59 3.15 4.21
CA ILE A 59 -20.00 2.43 5.33
C ILE A 59 -19.07 3.38 6.07
N GLY A 60 -19.21 3.47 7.39
CA GLY A 60 -18.38 4.32 8.23
C GLY A 60 -16.89 3.98 8.14
N LEU A 61 -16.04 4.99 8.19
CA LEU A 61 -14.58 4.83 8.13
C LEU A 61 -14.00 4.21 9.43
N ASN A 62 -14.68 4.33 10.55
CA ASN A 62 -14.24 3.71 11.80
C ASN A 62 -14.56 2.21 11.81
N ALA A 63 -13.62 1.41 11.29
CA ALA A 63 -13.73 -0.04 11.21
C ALA A 63 -13.86 -0.72 12.58
N LYS A 64 -13.32 -0.13 13.66
CA LYS A 64 -13.43 -0.65 15.04
C LYS A 64 -14.88 -0.68 15.51
N LYS A 65 -15.70 0.32 15.13
CA LYS A 65 -17.09 0.43 15.55
C LYS A 65 -17.99 -0.66 14.96
N HIS A 66 -17.76 -1.04 13.70
CA HIS A 66 -18.60 -2.04 13.02
C HIS A 66 -17.89 -3.36 12.74
N ARG A 67 -16.62 -3.51 13.16
CA ARG A 67 -15.79 -4.71 13.04
C ARG A 67 -15.71 -5.26 11.60
N ARG A 68 -15.64 -4.37 10.61
CA ARG A 68 -15.49 -4.71 9.19
C ARG A 68 -14.29 -3.98 8.64
N ASN A 69 -13.53 -4.63 7.76
CA ASN A 69 -12.52 -3.95 6.95
C ASN A 69 -13.21 -3.10 5.86
N LEU A 70 -12.45 -2.16 5.31
CA LEU A 70 -12.91 -1.26 4.26
C LEU A 70 -12.36 -1.64 2.87
N ASN A 71 -11.76 -2.84 2.74
CA ASN A 71 -11.31 -3.34 1.46
C ASN A 71 -12.52 -3.54 0.54
N THR A 72 -12.43 -2.99 -0.65
CA THR A 72 -13.55 -2.98 -1.59
C THR A 72 -13.05 -3.38 -2.97
N LEU A 73 -13.65 -4.39 -3.55
CA LEU A 73 -13.43 -4.78 -4.93
C LEU A 73 -14.55 -4.20 -5.79
N VAL A 74 -14.17 -3.37 -6.78
CA VAL A 74 -15.10 -2.78 -7.75
C VAL A 74 -14.86 -3.40 -9.11
N CYS A 75 -15.77 -4.26 -9.54
CA CYS A 75 -15.68 -4.97 -10.82
C CYS A 75 -16.55 -4.28 -11.88
N GLY A 76 -16.04 -4.22 -13.09
CA GLY A 76 -16.78 -3.69 -14.24
C GLY A 76 -15.89 -3.60 -15.47
N GLY A 77 -16.44 -3.69 -16.65
CA GLY A 77 -15.73 -3.53 -17.92
C GLY A 77 -15.19 -2.12 -18.14
N SER A 78 -14.52 -1.91 -19.26
CA SER A 78 -14.11 -0.56 -19.69
C SER A 78 -15.36 0.30 -19.92
N GLY A 79 -15.32 1.57 -19.51
CA GLY A 79 -16.48 2.46 -19.64
C GLY A 79 -17.61 2.27 -18.61
N ALA A 80 -17.59 1.24 -17.76
CA ALA A 80 -18.61 0.99 -16.74
C ALA A 80 -18.69 2.06 -15.62
N GLY A 81 -17.87 3.09 -15.68
CA GLY A 81 -17.92 4.23 -14.76
C GLY A 81 -17.27 4.00 -13.39
N LYS A 82 -16.40 2.99 -13.24
CA LYS A 82 -15.68 2.72 -11.96
C LYS A 82 -15.01 3.97 -11.38
N THR A 83 -14.23 4.67 -12.19
CA THR A 83 -13.56 5.91 -11.78
C THR A 83 -14.59 7.00 -11.48
N ARG A 84 -15.58 7.19 -12.36
CA ARG A 84 -16.57 8.28 -12.27
C ARG A 84 -17.51 8.12 -11.07
N PHE A 85 -18.01 6.91 -10.82
CA PHE A 85 -19.08 6.70 -9.83
C PHE A 85 -18.58 6.17 -8.48
N TYR A 86 -17.33 5.70 -8.42
CA TYR A 86 -16.77 5.19 -7.18
C TYR A 86 -15.51 5.94 -6.74
N CYS A 87 -14.44 6.01 -7.58
CA CYS A 87 -13.18 6.60 -7.16
C CYS A 87 -13.32 8.12 -6.90
N LYS A 88 -13.75 8.89 -7.89
CA LYS A 88 -13.85 10.35 -7.77
C LYS A 88 -14.79 10.80 -6.64
N PRO A 89 -16.01 10.25 -6.46
CA PRO A 89 -16.89 10.65 -5.35
C PRO A 89 -16.28 10.39 -3.97
N ASN A 90 -15.53 9.29 -3.79
CA ASN A 90 -14.84 9.01 -2.53
C ASN A 90 -13.69 9.98 -2.27
N LEU A 91 -12.91 10.33 -3.30
CA LEU A 91 -11.84 11.33 -3.20
C LEU A 91 -12.39 12.72 -2.87
N MET A 92 -13.48 13.11 -3.53
CA MET A 92 -14.12 14.42 -3.34
C MET A 92 -14.71 14.60 -1.94
N GLN A 93 -14.87 13.55 -1.15
CA GLN A 93 -15.24 13.67 0.25
C GLN A 93 -14.13 14.28 1.11
N CYS A 94 -12.87 14.19 0.70
CA CYS A 94 -11.73 14.80 1.39
C CYS A 94 -11.69 14.44 2.88
N ASN A 95 -11.86 13.16 3.22
CA ASN A 95 -12.05 12.72 4.60
C ASN A 95 -10.93 11.81 5.13
N THR A 96 -9.94 11.47 4.30
CA THR A 96 -8.76 10.67 4.64
C THR A 96 -7.58 11.09 3.80
N SER A 97 -6.36 10.59 4.11
CA SER A 97 -5.25 10.62 3.18
C SER A 97 -5.43 9.53 2.12
N PHE A 98 -4.92 9.77 0.91
CA PHE A 98 -5.12 8.89 -0.23
C PHE A 98 -3.79 8.54 -0.89
N VAL A 99 -3.66 7.28 -1.33
CA VAL A 99 -2.65 6.84 -2.29
C VAL A 99 -3.39 6.33 -3.52
N ILE A 100 -3.12 6.91 -4.69
CA ILE A 100 -3.91 6.71 -5.90
C ILE A 100 -3.00 6.25 -7.03
N LEU A 101 -3.34 5.12 -7.65
CA LEU A 101 -2.74 4.70 -8.91
C LEU A 101 -3.62 5.19 -10.06
N ASP A 102 -3.11 6.17 -10.82
CA ASP A 102 -3.84 6.82 -11.91
C ASP A 102 -3.07 6.75 -13.23
N PRO A 103 -3.09 5.61 -13.92
CA PRO A 103 -2.31 5.41 -15.15
C PRO A 103 -2.64 6.38 -16.29
N LYS A 104 -3.79 7.03 -16.25
CA LYS A 104 -4.27 7.97 -17.26
C LYS A 104 -4.18 9.44 -16.84
N GLY A 105 -3.86 9.72 -15.58
CA GLY A 105 -3.85 11.06 -15.02
C GLY A 105 -5.22 11.74 -14.95
N GLU A 106 -6.31 10.99 -15.18
CA GLU A 106 -7.67 11.56 -15.22
C GLU A 106 -8.19 11.94 -13.83
N ILE A 107 -7.78 11.21 -12.80
CA ILE A 107 -8.21 11.49 -11.43
C ILE A 107 -7.51 12.75 -10.92
N LEU A 108 -6.20 12.84 -11.13
CA LEU A 108 -5.42 14.02 -10.75
C LEU A 108 -5.96 15.28 -11.43
N ARG A 109 -6.19 15.23 -12.75
CA ARG A 109 -6.71 16.36 -13.53
C ARG A 109 -8.07 16.84 -13.03
N ASP A 110 -8.97 15.93 -12.69
CA ASP A 110 -10.34 16.23 -12.33
C ASP A 110 -10.52 16.59 -10.84
N THR A 111 -9.65 16.06 -9.94
CA THR A 111 -9.82 16.20 -8.48
C THR A 111 -8.65 16.89 -7.78
N GLY A 112 -7.48 17.00 -8.39
CA GLY A 112 -6.27 17.55 -7.77
C GLY A 112 -6.48 18.95 -7.19
N ARG A 113 -6.99 19.89 -7.98
CA ARG A 113 -7.28 21.27 -7.53
C ARG A 113 -8.30 21.34 -6.38
N LEU A 114 -9.25 20.40 -6.33
CA LEU A 114 -10.21 20.34 -5.23
C LEU A 114 -9.50 19.93 -3.94
N LEU A 115 -8.63 18.92 -4.02
CA LEU A 115 -7.86 18.43 -2.88
C LEU A 115 -6.95 19.54 -2.33
N GLU A 116 -6.21 20.24 -3.20
CA GLU A 116 -5.38 21.39 -2.81
C GLU A 116 -6.19 22.49 -2.11
N LYS A 117 -7.35 22.88 -2.68
CA LYS A 117 -8.27 23.85 -2.06
C LYS A 117 -8.80 23.38 -0.68
N LYS A 118 -8.82 22.08 -0.43
CA LYS A 118 -9.21 21.49 0.85
C LYS A 118 -8.04 21.33 1.81
N GLY A 119 -6.85 21.82 1.45
CA GLY A 119 -5.65 21.79 2.29
C GLY A 119 -4.86 20.49 2.21
N TYR A 120 -5.09 19.65 1.18
CA TYR A 120 -4.28 18.46 0.95
C TYR A 120 -2.97 18.84 0.25
N GLU A 121 -1.90 18.26 0.68
CA GLU A 121 -0.64 18.24 -0.05
C GLU A 121 -0.72 17.15 -1.13
N VAL A 122 -0.73 17.57 -2.40
CA VAL A 122 -0.81 16.65 -3.54
C VAL A 122 0.60 16.38 -4.07
N ARG A 123 1.08 15.16 -3.91
CA ARG A 123 2.34 14.68 -4.47
C ARG A 123 2.08 13.77 -5.65
N VAL A 124 2.78 14.01 -6.75
CA VAL A 124 2.63 13.26 -8.00
C VAL A 124 3.95 12.60 -8.34
N LEU A 125 3.94 11.27 -8.54
CA LEU A 125 5.03 10.54 -9.13
C LEU A 125 4.62 10.15 -10.54
N ASP A 126 5.16 10.88 -11.52
CA ASP A 126 4.89 10.64 -12.95
C ASP A 126 6.07 9.87 -13.58
N LEU A 127 5.85 8.59 -13.85
CA LEU A 127 6.85 7.71 -14.46
C LEU A 127 6.90 7.82 -16.00
N ILE A 128 5.97 8.56 -16.61
CA ILE A 128 5.91 8.79 -18.05
C ILE A 128 6.62 10.09 -18.38
N SER A 129 6.31 11.15 -17.64
CA SER A 129 6.87 12.49 -17.84
C SER A 129 7.60 12.91 -16.56
N MET A 130 8.82 12.40 -16.39
CA MET A 130 9.61 12.61 -15.17
C MET A 130 9.87 14.08 -14.84
N GLU A 131 9.91 14.96 -15.85
CA GLU A 131 10.05 16.41 -15.67
C GLU A 131 8.92 17.04 -14.85
N LYS A 132 7.73 16.43 -14.84
CA LYS A 132 6.56 16.87 -14.10
C LYS A 132 6.35 16.12 -12.79
N SER A 133 7.25 15.22 -12.46
CA SER A 133 7.20 14.41 -11.27
C SER A 133 7.78 15.14 -10.07
N HIS A 134 7.19 14.95 -8.90
CA HIS A 134 7.84 15.34 -7.65
C HIS A 134 9.00 14.41 -7.37
N CYS A 135 10.08 14.97 -6.84
CA CYS A 135 11.24 14.20 -6.40
C CYS A 135 10.95 13.51 -5.07
N TYR A 136 11.57 12.34 -4.91
CA TYR A 136 11.53 11.56 -3.68
C TYR A 136 12.95 11.18 -3.29
N ASN A 137 13.38 11.61 -2.11
CA ASN A 137 14.65 11.21 -1.53
C ASN A 137 14.40 10.22 -0.38
N PRO A 138 14.69 8.92 -0.54
CA PRO A 138 14.46 7.94 0.50
C PRO A 138 15.37 8.10 1.72
N PHE A 139 16.52 8.77 1.61
CA PHE A 139 17.44 8.98 2.73
C PHE A 139 16.80 9.77 3.88
N VAL A 140 15.88 10.69 3.58
CA VAL A 140 15.14 11.47 4.58
C VAL A 140 14.36 10.59 5.58
N TYR A 141 14.04 9.37 5.19
CA TYR A 141 13.23 8.45 5.99
C TYR A 141 14.06 7.37 6.71
N LEU A 142 15.40 7.39 6.56
CA LEU A 142 16.29 6.46 7.23
C LEU A 142 16.50 6.90 8.67
N GLN A 143 16.06 6.09 9.64
CA GLN A 143 16.18 6.36 11.06
C GLN A 143 17.08 5.35 11.77
N SER A 144 17.35 4.22 11.14
CA SER A 144 18.12 3.12 11.72
C SER A 144 18.87 2.34 10.64
N ASP A 145 19.89 1.59 11.06
CA ASP A 145 20.65 0.66 10.21
C ASP A 145 19.74 -0.33 9.48
N ASN A 146 18.69 -0.79 10.15
CA ASN A 146 17.69 -1.67 9.53
C ASN A 146 16.97 -1.02 8.35
N ASP A 147 16.76 0.29 8.38
CA ASP A 147 16.10 1.00 7.29
C ASP A 147 17.02 1.15 6.10
N VAL A 148 18.32 1.38 6.34
CA VAL A 148 19.36 1.35 5.30
C VAL A 148 19.41 -0.03 4.62
N GLN A 149 19.46 -1.10 5.40
CA GLN A 149 19.44 -2.46 4.87
C GLN A 149 18.18 -2.78 4.06
N LYS A 150 17.02 -2.36 4.55
CA LYS A 150 15.73 -2.51 3.83
C LYS A 150 15.73 -1.73 2.52
N LEU A 151 16.23 -0.48 2.52
CA LEU A 151 16.31 0.35 1.32
C LEU A 151 17.12 -0.35 0.24
N VAL A 152 18.36 -0.77 0.57
CA VAL A 152 19.25 -1.45 -0.38
C VAL A 152 18.67 -2.78 -0.84
N THR A 153 18.16 -3.60 0.09
CA THR A 153 17.54 -4.89 -0.25
C THR A 153 16.34 -4.72 -1.18
N ASN A 154 15.48 -3.72 -0.91
CA ASN A 154 14.33 -3.44 -1.76
C ASN A 154 14.73 -2.94 -3.14
N LEU A 155 15.76 -2.11 -3.23
CA LEU A 155 16.28 -1.63 -4.50
C LEU A 155 16.77 -2.80 -5.35
N PHE A 156 17.63 -3.68 -4.81
CA PHE A 156 18.09 -4.87 -5.51
C PHE A 156 16.96 -5.78 -5.95
N LYS A 157 16.03 -6.11 -5.05
CA LYS A 157 14.89 -6.97 -5.39
C LYS A 157 13.95 -6.37 -6.44
N SER A 158 13.82 -5.06 -6.47
CA SER A 158 12.93 -4.39 -7.43
C SER A 158 13.57 -4.21 -8.82
N THR A 159 14.90 -4.11 -8.88
CA THR A 159 15.65 -3.91 -10.12
C THR A 159 16.08 -5.22 -10.77
N THR A 160 16.18 -6.32 -10.01
CA THR A 160 16.53 -7.63 -10.56
C THR A 160 15.33 -8.21 -11.32
N PRO A 161 15.46 -8.52 -12.63
CA PRO A 161 14.37 -9.10 -13.40
C PRO A 161 13.92 -10.46 -12.83
N LYS A 162 12.62 -10.70 -12.80
CA LYS A 162 12.08 -12.00 -12.35
C LYS A 162 12.53 -13.09 -13.31
N GLY A 163 13.31 -14.03 -12.81
CA GLY A 163 13.84 -15.16 -13.61
C GLY A 163 15.29 -15.02 -14.07
N SER A 164 15.93 -13.86 -13.92
CA SER A 164 17.38 -13.74 -14.06
C SER A 164 18.02 -14.14 -12.72
N GLN A 165 18.20 -15.43 -12.49
CA GLN A 165 19.20 -15.84 -11.52
C GLN A 165 20.56 -15.65 -12.20
N SER A 166 21.37 -14.76 -11.64
CA SER A 166 22.80 -14.70 -11.97
C SER A 166 23.38 -16.09 -11.82
N ASN A 167 24.11 -16.57 -12.80
CA ASN A 167 24.81 -17.86 -12.69
C ASN A 167 25.83 -17.89 -11.55
N ASP A 168 26.18 -16.72 -11.03
CA ASP A 168 27.08 -16.53 -9.90
C ASP A 168 26.49 -15.54 -8.88
N PRO A 169 25.97 -16.02 -7.75
CA PRO A 169 25.44 -15.18 -6.68
C PRO A 169 26.49 -14.25 -6.04
N PHE A 170 27.76 -14.49 -6.27
CA PHE A 170 28.86 -13.69 -5.72
C PHE A 170 28.76 -12.23 -6.16
N TRP A 171 28.59 -11.98 -7.46
CA TRP A 171 28.56 -10.63 -8.01
C TRP A 171 27.37 -9.81 -7.51
N ASP A 172 26.20 -10.42 -7.40
CA ASP A 172 25.01 -9.77 -6.86
C ASP A 172 25.21 -9.42 -5.38
N THR A 173 25.84 -10.31 -4.62
CA THR A 173 26.15 -10.09 -3.22
C THR A 173 27.20 -8.98 -3.06
N ALA A 174 28.28 -9.02 -3.83
CA ALA A 174 29.32 -8.01 -3.78
C ALA A 174 28.79 -6.61 -4.14
N ALA A 175 27.98 -6.51 -5.20
CA ALA A 175 27.35 -5.25 -5.60
C ALA A 175 26.39 -4.73 -4.52
N SER A 176 25.62 -5.59 -3.87
CA SER A 176 24.72 -5.19 -2.79
C SER A 176 25.49 -4.72 -1.54
N MET A 177 26.62 -5.36 -1.22
CA MET A 177 27.49 -4.95 -0.11
C MET A 177 28.15 -3.60 -0.38
N LEU A 178 28.63 -3.39 -1.61
CA LEU A 178 29.22 -2.09 -1.99
C LEU A 178 28.19 -0.97 -1.88
N LEU A 179 26.99 -1.17 -2.45
CA LEU A 179 25.93 -0.18 -2.33
C LEU A 179 25.53 0.07 -0.88
N LEU A 180 25.47 -0.98 -0.06
CA LEU A 180 25.16 -0.88 1.35
C LEU A 180 26.22 -0.02 2.08
N ALA A 181 27.49 -0.25 1.80
CA ALA A 181 28.60 0.53 2.39
C ALA A 181 28.52 2.01 2.01
N LEU A 182 28.24 2.32 0.73
CA LEU A 182 28.10 3.70 0.26
C LEU A 182 26.91 4.41 0.89
N VAL A 183 25.77 3.72 1.00
CA VAL A 183 24.58 4.31 1.65
C VAL A 183 24.80 4.53 3.14
N PHE A 184 25.48 3.60 3.84
CA PHE A 184 25.88 3.82 5.24
C PHE A 184 26.82 4.98 5.40
N TYR A 185 27.85 5.08 4.55
CA TYR A 185 28.78 6.19 4.58
C TYR A 185 28.07 7.53 4.44
N LEU A 186 27.19 7.67 3.43
CA LEU A 186 26.41 8.89 3.25
C LEU A 186 25.45 9.16 4.42
N HIS A 187 24.88 8.12 5.00
CA HIS A 187 23.93 8.28 6.10
C HIS A 187 24.60 8.81 7.39
N TYR A 188 25.84 8.37 7.68
CA TYR A 188 26.54 8.72 8.91
C TYR A 188 27.51 9.89 8.77
N GLU A 189 28.18 10.00 7.64
CA GLU A 189 29.30 10.94 7.49
C GLU A 189 28.96 12.15 6.61
N ALA A 190 27.98 12.02 5.70
CA ALA A 190 27.66 13.10 4.78
C ALA A 190 26.63 14.08 5.37
N PRO A 191 26.73 15.37 5.02
CA PRO A 191 25.70 16.35 5.36
C PRO A 191 24.36 15.99 4.70
N PRO A 192 23.22 16.40 5.28
CA PRO A 192 21.88 16.01 4.79
C PRO A 192 21.60 16.32 3.31
N GLU A 193 22.27 17.34 2.77
CA GLU A 193 22.14 17.77 1.37
C GLU A 193 22.75 16.76 0.39
N GLU A 194 23.78 16.05 0.83
CA GLU A 194 24.51 15.03 0.06
C GLU A 194 23.92 13.63 0.27
N GLN A 195 23.04 13.43 1.23
CA GLN A 195 22.40 12.16 1.50
C GLN A 195 21.35 11.86 0.43
N ASN A 196 21.78 11.42 -0.74
CA ASN A 196 20.92 11.08 -1.88
C ASN A 196 21.59 10.10 -2.86
N PHE A 197 20.82 9.49 -3.75
CA PHE A 197 21.36 8.55 -4.73
C PHE A 197 22.20 9.19 -5.83
N ALA A 198 22.09 10.50 -6.09
CA ALA A 198 22.97 11.17 -7.03
C ALA A 198 24.40 11.13 -6.50
N MET A 199 24.59 11.40 -5.19
CA MET A 199 25.91 11.30 -4.54
C MET A 199 26.46 9.86 -4.55
N VAL A 200 25.62 8.85 -4.33
CA VAL A 200 26.02 7.44 -4.48
C VAL A 200 26.59 7.18 -5.87
N MET A 201 25.95 7.71 -6.91
CA MET A 201 26.42 7.55 -8.31
C MET A 201 27.71 8.31 -8.57
N GLU A 202 27.92 9.46 -7.98
CA GLU A 202 29.19 10.21 -8.07
C GLU A 202 30.33 9.47 -7.39
N MET A 203 30.08 8.92 -6.19
CA MET A 203 31.06 8.09 -5.49
C MET A 203 31.45 6.85 -6.29
N LEU A 204 30.47 6.18 -6.93
CA LEU A 204 30.77 5.04 -7.80
C LEU A 204 31.59 5.42 -9.03
N ARG A 205 31.34 6.59 -9.62
CA ARG A 205 32.14 7.10 -10.75
C ARG A 205 33.55 7.47 -10.33
N ALA A 206 33.70 8.08 -9.15
CA ALA A 206 35.01 8.44 -8.61
C ALA A 206 35.83 7.21 -8.18
N ALA A 207 35.16 6.12 -7.81
CA ALA A 207 35.78 4.85 -7.46
C ALA A 207 36.11 3.95 -8.68
N SER A 208 35.80 4.38 -9.91
CA SER A 208 36.26 3.65 -11.11
C SER A 208 37.76 3.67 -11.13
N ILE A 209 38.36 2.51 -10.95
CA ILE A 209 39.82 2.31 -11.06
C ILE A 209 40.13 2.46 -12.54
N GLU A 210 40.88 3.51 -12.89
CA GLU A 210 41.56 3.54 -14.17
C GLU A 210 42.52 2.34 -14.15
N ASP A 211 42.37 1.42 -15.07
CA ASP A 211 43.32 0.31 -15.23
C ASP A 211 44.72 0.89 -15.45
N GLU A 212 45.60 0.74 -14.46
CA GLU A 212 47.00 1.17 -14.50
C GLU A 212 47.84 0.36 -15.55
N GLU A 213 47.22 -0.20 -16.54
CA GLU A 213 47.96 -1.03 -17.55
C GLU A 213 48.67 -0.25 -18.63
N ASP A 214 48.60 1.08 -18.69
CA ASP A 214 49.17 1.85 -19.80
C ASP A 214 50.35 2.77 -19.42
N THR A 215 51.01 2.60 -18.29
CA THR A 215 52.23 3.35 -17.93
C THR A 215 53.44 2.48 -17.68
N ARG A 216 53.65 1.44 -18.48
CA ARG A 216 54.98 0.83 -18.61
C ARG A 216 55.69 1.46 -19.82
N PRO A 217 56.76 2.24 -19.60
CA PRO A 217 57.59 2.64 -20.73
C PRO A 217 58.18 1.38 -21.35
N SER A 218 57.93 1.23 -22.68
CA SER A 218 58.60 0.21 -23.48
C SER A 218 60.11 0.31 -23.35
N PRO A 219 60.83 -0.83 -23.27
CA PRO A 219 62.27 -0.88 -23.16
C PRO A 219 62.99 -0.32 -24.41
#